data_a0dd42f4c8fab0a6acb981a4f20e304c
#
_entry.id   a0dd42f4c8fab0a6acb981a4f20e304c
#
_cell.length_a   1.000
_cell.length_b   1.000
_cell.length_c   1.000
_cell.angle_alpha   90.00
_cell.angle_beta   90.00
_cell.angle_gamma   90.00
#
_symmetry.space_group_name_H-M   'P 1'
#
loop_
_entity.id
_entity.type
_entity.pdbx_description
1 polymer ?
#
loop_
_entity_poly.entity_id
_entity_poly.type
_entity_poly.pdbx_seq_one_letter_code
_entity_poly.pdbx_strand_id
1 'polypeptide(L)'
;GPHAVDRDAAAMTSASPGSTPWGQSYRIAFFTLYGAAILAAGAWLFSCIHSVAPDSRAVVFQFGRPIRVANAGLLFAWPHPVNSIELVPAAERILERDVAVLRRDQQLEQINNWERDGDAGAGAGYLLTGDEGVVQLDVRVFWRVSDPVRFALQRAHIAPLIDRLTERAAAVVCMERGLDAILVARPESRQNDRHSAEERIRLRSDFRHNMAQ
;
A
#
# COMPACT_ATOMS: atom_id res chain seq x y z
N GLY A 1 6.83 -50.07 95.47
CA GLY A 1 6.14 -49.07 94.63
C GLY A 1 6.70 -47.70 94.81
N PRO A 2 6.32 -46.69 94.13
CA PRO A 2 5.62 -46.60 92.87
C PRO A 2 6.13 -45.53 91.85
N HIS A 3 5.53 -45.55 90.73
CA HIS A 3 5.35 -44.44 89.74
C HIS A 3 6.55 -44.03 88.89
N ALA A 4 6.67 -44.75 87.79
CA ALA A 4 7.05 -44.13 86.52
C ALA A 4 5.83 -43.36 85.97
N VAL A 5 5.87 -42.06 85.92
CA VAL A 5 4.88 -41.21 85.30
C VAL A 5 5.54 -40.56 84.10
N ASP A 6 5.03 -40.94 83.01
CA ASP A 6 4.86 -40.23 81.74
C ASP A 6 5.71 -38.96 81.52
N ARG A 7 6.67 -39.06 80.62
CA ARG A 7 7.35 -37.95 79.96
C ARG A 7 7.21 -38.03 78.41
N ASP A 8 6.06 -38.44 77.96
CA ASP A 8 5.78 -38.48 76.53
C ASP A 8 4.72 -37.47 76.06
N ALA A 9 4.79 -36.23 76.60
CA ALA A 9 3.87 -35.20 76.19
C ALA A 9 4.54 -33.82 76.02
N ALA A 10 5.50 -33.69 75.16
CA ALA A 10 5.95 -32.38 74.69
C ALA A 10 6.86 -32.43 73.44
N ALA A 11 6.49 -33.17 72.47
CA ALA A 11 6.99 -33.00 71.10
C ALA A 11 5.87 -32.44 70.21
N MET A 12 5.27 -31.34 70.64
CA MET A 12 4.48 -30.52 69.73
C MET A 12 5.44 -29.82 68.77
N THR A 13 5.62 -30.47 67.67
CA THR A 13 6.30 -29.95 66.46
C THR A 13 5.72 -28.58 66.14
N SER A 14 6.47 -27.53 66.41
CA SER A 14 6.21 -26.18 65.89
C SER A 14 6.32 -26.18 64.39
N ALA A 15 5.24 -26.52 63.72
CA ALA A 15 5.11 -26.32 62.31
C ALA A 15 5.15 -24.80 62.03
N SER A 16 6.27 -24.31 61.51
CA SER A 16 6.41 -22.95 61.08
C SER A 16 5.32 -22.62 60.06
N PRO A 17 4.56 -21.51 60.20
CA PRO A 17 3.43 -21.18 59.32
C PRO A 17 3.88 -20.59 57.97
N GLY A 18 4.87 -21.25 57.31
CA GLY A 18 5.48 -20.70 56.09
C GLY A 18 5.67 -21.65 54.90
N SER A 19 5.32 -22.93 55.03
CA SER A 19 5.66 -23.90 54.02
C SER A 19 4.51 -24.83 53.64
N THR A 20 3.31 -24.33 53.48
CA THR A 20 2.28 -25.08 52.79
C THR A 20 2.64 -25.14 51.29
N PRO A 21 2.69 -26.31 50.64
CA PRO A 21 3.05 -26.45 49.23
C PRO A 21 2.20 -25.55 48.31
N TRP A 22 0.99 -25.22 48.72
CA TRP A 22 0.10 -24.30 48.07
C TRP A 22 0.59 -22.84 48.11
N GLY A 23 1.14 -22.35 49.22
CA GLY A 23 1.67 -21.01 49.34
C GLY A 23 2.90 -20.76 48.47
N GLN A 24 3.74 -21.79 48.31
CA GLN A 24 4.90 -21.73 47.45
C GLN A 24 4.53 -21.72 45.96
N SER A 25 3.54 -22.51 45.57
CA SER A 25 2.98 -22.52 44.22
C SER A 25 2.36 -21.19 43.84
N TYR A 26 1.62 -20.55 44.72
CA TYR A 26 1.06 -19.21 44.49
C TYR A 26 2.13 -18.15 44.29
N ARG A 27 3.18 -18.19 45.09
CA ARG A 27 4.27 -17.21 44.94
C ARG A 27 5.00 -17.39 43.60
N ILE A 28 5.29 -18.61 43.20
CA ILE A 28 5.93 -18.87 41.91
C ILE A 28 5.02 -18.45 40.78
N ALA A 29 3.74 -18.82 40.82
CA ALA A 29 2.77 -18.42 39.81
C ALA A 29 2.59 -16.88 39.71
N PHE A 30 2.61 -16.18 40.86
CA PHE A 30 2.55 -14.73 40.89
C PHE A 30 3.78 -14.09 40.23
N PHE A 31 5.00 -14.56 40.60
CA PHE A 31 6.22 -14.02 40.03
C PHE A 31 6.37 -14.34 38.53
N THR A 32 5.94 -15.52 38.09
CA THR A 32 5.95 -15.86 36.66
C THR A 32 4.94 -15.02 35.89
N LEU A 33 3.73 -14.81 36.43
CA LEU A 33 2.73 -13.95 35.81
C LEU A 33 3.20 -12.48 35.74
N TYR A 34 3.79 -12.00 36.84
CA TYR A 34 4.32 -10.62 36.90
C TYR A 34 5.50 -10.43 35.94
N GLY A 35 6.41 -11.40 35.87
CA GLY A 35 7.51 -11.40 34.90
C GLY A 35 7.00 -11.42 33.45
N ALA A 36 6.01 -12.25 33.17
CA ALA A 36 5.36 -12.28 31.85
C ALA A 36 4.68 -10.97 31.50
N ALA A 37 4.02 -10.32 32.47
CA ALA A 37 3.39 -9.02 32.27
C ALA A 37 4.42 -7.90 31.95
N ILE A 38 5.56 -7.90 32.66
CA ILE A 38 6.65 -6.95 32.39
C ILE A 38 7.24 -7.19 31.00
N LEU A 39 7.49 -8.44 30.62
CA LEU A 39 7.98 -8.77 29.29
C LEU A 39 6.99 -8.36 28.19
N ALA A 40 5.70 -8.60 28.40
CA ALA A 40 4.66 -8.18 27.48
C ALA A 40 4.60 -6.65 27.36
N ALA A 41 4.68 -5.92 28.47
CA ALA A 41 4.72 -4.46 28.48
C ALA A 41 5.98 -3.92 27.78
N GLY A 42 7.13 -4.55 28.00
CA GLY A 42 8.38 -4.22 27.31
C GLY A 42 8.27 -4.44 25.79
N ALA A 43 7.79 -5.58 25.36
CA ALA A 43 7.57 -5.89 23.95
C ALA A 43 6.59 -4.91 23.31
N TRP A 44 5.53 -4.52 24.03
CA TRP A 44 4.58 -3.54 23.56
C TRP A 44 5.21 -2.15 23.38
N LEU A 45 6.07 -1.72 24.31
CA LEU A 45 6.83 -0.46 24.19
C LEU A 45 7.82 -0.49 23.02
N PHE A 46 8.49 -1.60 22.78
CA PHE A 46 9.38 -1.76 21.61
C PHE A 46 8.62 -1.69 20.31
N SER A 47 7.35 -2.10 20.27
CA SER A 47 6.49 -1.98 19.11
C SER A 47 6.15 -0.53 18.71
N CYS A 48 6.51 0.46 19.54
CA CYS A 48 6.30 1.87 19.22
C CYS A 48 7.31 2.45 18.23
N ILE A 49 8.42 1.73 17.95
CA ILE A 49 9.50 2.22 17.10
C ILE A 49 9.34 1.64 15.70
N HIS A 50 9.12 2.52 14.74
CA HIS A 50 9.02 2.16 13.33
C HIS A 50 10.11 2.83 12.52
N SER A 51 10.68 2.08 11.57
CA SER A 51 11.65 2.60 10.60
C SER A 51 10.95 2.94 9.29
N VAL A 52 11.11 4.18 8.83
CA VAL A 52 10.57 4.66 7.55
C VAL A 52 11.71 4.75 6.55
N ALA A 53 11.57 4.05 5.41
CA ALA A 53 12.58 4.01 4.36
C ALA A 53 12.81 5.40 3.73
N PRO A 54 14.02 5.68 3.18
CA PRO A 54 14.37 6.99 2.60
C PRO A 54 13.49 7.43 1.44
N ASP A 55 12.93 6.48 0.68
CA ASP A 55 12.05 6.70 -0.47
C ASP A 55 10.57 6.76 -0.12
N SER A 56 10.25 6.79 1.18
CA SER A 56 8.88 6.74 1.70
C SER A 56 8.65 7.82 2.76
N ARG A 57 7.38 8.21 2.90
CA ARG A 57 6.87 9.03 4.00
C ARG A 57 5.82 8.25 4.77
N ALA A 58 5.72 8.48 6.05
CA ALA A 58 4.72 7.85 6.88
C ALA A 58 3.63 8.86 7.25
N VAL A 59 2.39 8.56 6.93
CA VAL A 59 1.22 9.29 7.44
C VAL A 59 0.72 8.55 8.67
N VAL A 60 0.75 9.23 9.81
CA VAL A 60 0.30 8.67 11.07
C VAL A 60 -1.15 9.06 11.28
N PHE A 61 -1.99 8.04 11.38
CA PHE A 61 -3.40 8.20 11.72
C PHE A 61 -3.62 7.83 13.19
N GLN A 62 -4.42 8.62 13.89
CA GLN A 62 -4.91 8.31 15.22
C GLN A 62 -6.43 8.22 15.17
N PHE A 63 -6.97 7.06 15.52
CA PHE A 63 -8.41 6.79 15.41
C PHE A 63 -9.01 7.17 14.04
N GLY A 64 -8.27 6.90 12.96
CA GLY A 64 -8.70 7.19 11.59
C GLY A 64 -8.52 8.64 11.12
N ARG A 65 -7.97 9.54 11.96
CA ARG A 65 -7.67 10.92 11.57
C ARG A 65 -6.18 11.10 11.32
N PRO A 66 -5.76 11.72 10.21
CA PRO A 66 -4.36 12.03 9.97
C PRO A 66 -3.89 13.12 10.94
N ILE A 67 -2.82 12.84 11.71
CA ILE A 67 -2.29 13.79 12.68
C ILE A 67 -1.02 14.44 12.16
N ARG A 68 -0.13 13.63 11.58
CA ARG A 68 1.17 14.11 11.13
C ARG A 68 1.72 13.27 9.98
N VAL A 69 2.57 13.91 9.19
CA VAL A 69 3.38 13.26 8.18
C VAL A 69 4.81 13.21 8.70
N ALA A 70 5.39 12.03 8.76
CA ALA A 70 6.78 11.82 9.11
C ALA A 70 7.61 11.51 7.86
N ASN A 71 8.77 12.13 7.77
CA ASN A 71 9.76 11.83 6.73
C ASN A 71 10.53 10.55 7.07
N ALA A 72 11.42 10.15 6.15
CA ALA A 72 12.33 9.03 6.35
C ALA A 72 13.10 9.12 7.68
N GLY A 73 13.31 7.99 8.33
CA GLY A 73 14.01 7.88 9.59
C GLY A 73 13.26 7.08 10.65
N LEU A 74 13.61 7.29 11.91
CA LEU A 74 12.94 6.64 13.03
C LEU A 74 11.66 7.40 13.38
N LEU A 75 10.56 6.68 13.37
CA LEU A 75 9.24 7.17 13.75
C LEU A 75 8.82 6.53 15.06
N PHE A 76 8.52 7.36 16.04
CA PHE A 76 7.87 6.93 17.27
C PHE A 76 6.36 7.15 17.15
N ALA A 77 5.61 6.05 17.21
CA ALA A 77 4.15 6.08 17.18
C ALA A 77 3.58 5.04 18.13
N TRP A 78 2.44 5.35 18.74
CA TRP A 78 1.75 4.41 19.61
C TRP A 78 1.35 3.16 18.81
N PRO A 79 1.46 1.97 19.41
CA PRO A 79 1.10 0.73 18.70
C PRO A 79 -0.41 0.67 18.44
N HIS A 80 -0.77 -0.16 17.47
CA HIS A 80 -2.17 -0.46 17.18
C HIS A 80 -2.91 -0.91 18.47
N PRO A 81 -4.16 -0.44 18.73
CA PRO A 81 -5.09 0.24 17.81
C PRO A 81 -5.07 1.76 17.87
N VAL A 82 -4.23 2.40 18.69
CA VAL A 82 -4.23 3.85 18.90
C VAL A 82 -3.79 4.58 17.64
N ASN A 83 -2.63 4.21 17.09
CA ASN A 83 -2.12 4.77 15.85
C ASN A 83 -2.06 3.69 14.76
N SER A 84 -2.34 4.09 13.52
CA SER A 84 -2.01 3.34 12.32
C SER A 84 -1.06 4.16 11.45
N ILE A 85 -0.09 3.48 10.85
CA ILE A 85 0.93 4.10 10.01
C ILE A 85 0.68 3.63 8.58
N GLU A 86 0.44 4.59 7.69
CA GLU A 86 0.33 4.34 6.25
C GLU A 86 1.58 4.86 5.55
N LEU A 87 2.29 3.96 4.87
CA LEU A 87 3.47 4.33 4.09
C LEU A 87 3.05 4.86 2.72
N VAL A 88 3.53 6.05 2.40
CA VAL A 88 3.27 6.76 1.16
C VAL A 88 4.60 7.00 0.45
N PRO A 89 4.67 6.83 -0.88
CA PRO A 89 5.87 7.17 -1.64
C PRO A 89 6.33 8.61 -1.39
N ALA A 90 7.63 8.84 -1.33
CA ALA A 90 8.19 10.17 -1.22
C ALA A 90 7.83 11.03 -2.45
N ALA A 91 7.78 12.36 -2.30
CA ALA A 91 7.39 13.27 -3.39
C ALA A 91 8.37 13.24 -4.56
N GLU A 92 9.62 12.88 -4.32
CA GLU A 92 10.67 12.75 -5.30
C GLU A 92 10.57 11.45 -6.10
N ARG A 93 9.86 10.45 -5.58
CA ARG A 93 9.69 9.16 -6.22
C ARG A 93 8.69 9.26 -7.36
N ILE A 94 9.16 8.97 -8.56
CA ILE A 94 8.31 8.82 -9.74
C ILE A 94 7.72 7.41 -9.72
N LEU A 95 6.41 7.34 -9.76
CA LEU A 95 5.65 6.09 -9.90
C LEU A 95 5.29 5.90 -11.36
N GLU A 96 5.39 4.67 -11.80
CA GLU A 96 5.07 4.25 -13.15
C GLU A 96 3.82 3.36 -13.12
N ARG A 97 2.93 3.57 -14.07
CA ARG A 97 1.75 2.75 -14.25
C ARG A 97 1.45 2.53 -15.72
N ASP A 98 1.41 1.28 -16.11
CA ASP A 98 0.92 0.86 -17.42
C ASP A 98 -0.61 0.80 -17.38
N VAL A 99 -1.26 1.44 -18.34
CA VAL A 99 -2.72 1.47 -18.41
C VAL A 99 -3.21 0.27 -19.20
N ALA A 100 -3.66 -0.75 -18.49
CA ALA A 100 -4.04 -2.03 -19.04
C ALA A 100 -5.28 -1.97 -19.95
N VAL A 101 -6.19 -1.00 -19.70
CA VAL A 101 -7.43 -0.86 -20.48
C VAL A 101 -7.18 -0.55 -21.96
N LEU A 102 -6.07 0.16 -22.25
CA LEU A 102 -5.64 0.48 -23.62
C LEU A 102 -4.76 -0.60 -24.23
N ARG A 103 -4.33 -1.57 -23.44
CA ARG A 103 -3.46 -2.65 -23.87
C ARG A 103 -4.26 -3.85 -24.33
N ARG A 104 -3.91 -4.37 -25.49
CA ARG A 104 -4.43 -5.65 -25.94
C ARG A 104 -3.77 -6.76 -25.11
N ASP A 105 -4.49 -7.35 -24.20
CA ASP A 105 -4.07 -8.57 -23.53
C ASP A 105 -4.18 -9.76 -24.51
N GLN A 106 -3.09 -10.07 -25.19
CA GLN A 106 -2.99 -11.23 -26.07
C GLN A 106 -3.35 -12.55 -25.34
N GLN A 107 -3.19 -12.59 -24.03
CA GLN A 107 -3.56 -13.73 -23.22
C GLN A 107 -5.09 -13.89 -23.07
N LEU A 108 -5.83 -12.79 -22.98
CA LEU A 108 -7.30 -12.83 -22.94
C LEU A 108 -7.88 -13.21 -24.29
N GLU A 109 -7.21 -12.89 -25.40
CA GLU A 109 -7.62 -13.33 -26.73
C GLU A 109 -7.52 -14.84 -26.91
N GLN A 110 -6.52 -15.50 -26.33
CA GLN A 110 -6.39 -16.95 -26.42
C GLN A 110 -7.41 -17.70 -25.56
N ILE A 111 -7.84 -17.13 -24.45
CA ILE A 111 -8.83 -17.76 -23.54
C ILE A 111 -10.25 -17.57 -24.05
N ASN A 112 -10.57 -16.43 -24.70
CA ASN A 112 -11.93 -16.07 -25.09
C ASN A 112 -12.26 -16.38 -26.57
N ASN A 113 -11.38 -17.05 -27.31
CA ASN A 113 -11.57 -17.27 -28.74
C ASN A 113 -12.73 -18.23 -29.07
N TRP A 114 -13.26 -18.96 -28.11
CA TRP A 114 -14.35 -19.93 -28.30
C TRP A 114 -15.65 -19.57 -27.55
N GLU A 115 -15.65 -18.56 -26.70
CA GLU A 115 -16.85 -18.03 -26.03
C GLU A 115 -17.40 -16.73 -26.65
N ARG A 116 -16.89 -16.34 -27.81
CA ARG A 116 -17.19 -15.06 -28.45
C ARG A 116 -18.46 -15.13 -29.32
N ASP A 117 -19.57 -15.53 -28.73
CA ASP A 117 -20.88 -15.29 -29.33
C ASP A 117 -21.65 -14.26 -28.49
N GLY A 118 -21.26 -12.99 -28.63
CA GLY A 118 -22.00 -11.87 -28.01
C GLY A 118 -21.17 -10.87 -27.25
N ASP A 119 -20.92 -9.75 -27.89
CA ASP A 119 -20.89 -8.37 -27.34
C ASP A 119 -19.84 -7.94 -26.29
N ALA A 120 -19.02 -8.78 -25.76
CA ALA A 120 -18.13 -8.39 -24.64
C ALA A 120 -16.68 -8.03 -25.04
N GLY A 121 -16.31 -8.08 -26.30
CA GLY A 121 -14.92 -7.94 -26.74
C GLY A 121 -14.61 -6.84 -27.78
N ALA A 122 -15.61 -6.20 -28.31
CA ALA A 122 -15.43 -5.32 -29.49
C ALA A 122 -14.87 -3.92 -29.17
N GLY A 123 -14.69 -3.55 -27.90
CA GLY A 123 -14.25 -2.21 -27.53
C GLY A 123 -12.95 -2.14 -26.74
N ALA A 124 -12.42 -3.26 -26.27
CA ALA A 124 -11.27 -3.25 -25.37
C ALA A 124 -9.97 -2.95 -26.15
N GLY A 125 -9.37 -1.81 -25.89
CA GLY A 125 -8.05 -1.45 -26.39
C GLY A 125 -8.02 -0.77 -27.76
N TYR A 126 -9.16 -0.50 -28.42
CA TYR A 126 -9.22 0.22 -29.68
C TYR A 126 -9.75 1.63 -29.50
N LEU A 127 -9.07 2.60 -30.10
CA LEU A 127 -9.47 3.99 -30.15
C LEU A 127 -9.72 4.41 -31.59
N LEU A 128 -10.78 5.19 -31.82
CA LEU A 128 -11.10 5.78 -33.11
C LEU A 128 -10.35 7.10 -33.26
N THR A 129 -9.80 7.32 -34.44
CA THR A 129 -9.15 8.56 -34.83
C THR A 129 -10.14 9.49 -35.54
N GLY A 130 -9.80 10.78 -35.65
CA GLY A 130 -10.68 11.76 -36.30
C GLY A 130 -10.88 11.54 -37.80
N ASP A 131 -10.09 10.70 -38.45
CA ASP A 131 -10.18 10.28 -39.84
C ASP A 131 -10.78 8.87 -40.01
N GLU A 132 -11.61 8.44 -39.05
CA GLU A 132 -12.27 7.11 -39.04
C GLU A 132 -11.30 5.91 -38.97
N GLY A 133 -10.04 6.18 -38.67
CA GLY A 133 -9.04 5.14 -38.42
C GLY A 133 -9.20 4.50 -37.05
N VAL A 134 -8.63 3.30 -36.89
CA VAL A 134 -8.58 2.58 -35.61
C VAL A 134 -7.13 2.47 -35.16
N VAL A 135 -6.86 2.86 -33.93
CA VAL A 135 -5.51 2.82 -33.36
C VAL A 135 -5.53 2.11 -32.02
N GLN A 136 -4.43 1.44 -31.72
CA GLN A 136 -4.16 0.83 -30.44
C GLN A 136 -2.94 1.52 -29.82
N LEU A 137 -3.06 1.95 -28.57
CA LEU A 137 -2.02 2.70 -27.87
C LEU A 137 -1.57 1.93 -26.63
N ASP A 138 -0.24 1.85 -26.46
CA ASP A 138 0.35 1.51 -25.17
C ASP A 138 0.71 2.79 -24.44
N VAL A 139 0.04 3.04 -23.32
CA VAL A 139 0.25 4.26 -22.54
C VAL A 139 0.82 3.92 -21.18
N ARG A 140 1.94 4.58 -20.87
CA ARG A 140 2.62 4.50 -19.60
C ARG A 140 2.57 5.86 -18.92
N VAL A 141 1.96 5.91 -17.74
CA VAL A 141 1.78 7.14 -16.98
C VAL A 141 2.83 7.22 -15.89
N PHE A 142 3.57 8.33 -15.90
CA PHE A 142 4.51 8.66 -14.83
C PHE A 142 3.91 9.75 -13.96
N TRP A 143 3.81 9.48 -12.68
CA TRP A 143 3.18 10.39 -11.74
C TRP A 143 3.92 10.40 -10.40
N ARG A 144 3.62 11.40 -9.57
CA ARG A 144 4.21 11.55 -8.23
C ARG A 144 3.17 12.00 -7.23
N VAL A 145 3.41 11.68 -5.96
CA VAL A 145 2.53 12.07 -4.86
C VAL A 145 2.90 13.47 -4.37
N SER A 146 2.02 14.45 -4.58
CA SER A 146 2.19 15.81 -4.07
C SER A 146 1.69 15.95 -2.64
N ASP A 147 0.51 15.38 -2.33
CA ASP A 147 -0.11 15.42 -1.00
C ASP A 147 -0.19 14.00 -0.42
N PRO A 148 0.67 13.67 0.56
CA PRO A 148 0.71 12.34 1.15
C PRO A 148 -0.55 11.99 1.93
N VAL A 149 -1.23 12.98 2.53
CA VAL A 149 -2.44 12.74 3.34
C VAL A 149 -3.61 12.36 2.45
N ARG A 150 -3.84 13.13 1.38
CA ARG A 150 -4.89 12.82 0.40
C ARG A 150 -4.64 11.48 -0.29
N PHE A 151 -3.37 11.20 -0.61
CA PHE A 151 -2.98 9.92 -1.18
C PHE A 151 -3.32 8.75 -0.25
N ALA A 152 -2.96 8.83 1.03
CA ALA A 152 -3.24 7.77 2.00
C ALA A 152 -4.75 7.51 2.15
N LEU A 153 -5.56 8.58 2.18
CA LEU A 153 -7.02 8.47 2.29
C LEU A 153 -7.70 7.87 1.05
N GLN A 154 -7.14 8.10 -0.13
CA GLN A 154 -7.74 7.72 -1.41
C GLN A 154 -7.00 6.59 -2.13
N ARG A 155 -6.03 5.96 -1.50
CA ARG A 155 -5.12 4.97 -2.10
C ARG A 155 -5.82 3.92 -2.96
N ALA A 156 -6.93 3.39 -2.48
CA ALA A 156 -7.69 2.35 -3.19
C ALA A 156 -8.30 2.83 -4.51
N HIS A 157 -8.55 4.14 -4.64
CA HIS A 157 -9.23 4.72 -5.80
C HIS A 157 -8.29 5.37 -6.80
N ILE A 158 -7.02 5.61 -6.43
CA ILE A 158 -6.06 6.33 -7.30
C ILE A 158 -5.74 5.53 -8.56
N ALA A 159 -5.50 4.23 -8.43
CA ALA A 159 -5.19 3.37 -9.56
C ALA A 159 -6.30 3.35 -10.63
N PRO A 160 -7.57 3.03 -10.29
CA PRO A 160 -8.65 3.07 -11.26
C PRO A 160 -8.96 4.48 -11.77
N LEU A 161 -8.69 5.51 -10.97
CA LEU A 161 -8.86 6.90 -11.41
C LEU A 161 -7.85 7.26 -12.51
N ILE A 162 -6.57 6.92 -12.33
CA ILE A 162 -5.52 7.15 -13.34
C ILE A 162 -5.89 6.42 -14.64
N ASP A 163 -6.33 5.17 -14.56
CA ASP A 163 -6.72 4.39 -15.75
C ASP A 163 -7.85 5.08 -16.52
N ARG A 164 -8.93 5.47 -15.84
CA ARG A 164 -10.07 6.16 -16.47
C ARG A 164 -9.71 7.53 -17.06
N LEU A 165 -8.90 8.32 -16.35
CA LEU A 165 -8.46 9.62 -16.86
C LEU A 165 -7.56 9.46 -18.08
N THR A 166 -6.68 8.47 -18.09
CA THR A 166 -5.81 8.20 -19.23
C THR A 166 -6.60 7.70 -20.43
N GLU A 167 -7.56 6.80 -20.22
CA GLU A 167 -8.46 6.31 -21.26
C GLU A 167 -9.26 7.46 -21.90
N ARG A 168 -9.87 8.33 -21.06
CA ARG A 168 -10.57 9.51 -21.54
C ARG A 168 -9.66 10.45 -22.33
N ALA A 169 -8.49 10.76 -21.80
CA ALA A 169 -7.52 11.64 -22.46
C ALA A 169 -7.04 11.05 -23.79
N ALA A 170 -6.79 9.74 -23.84
CA ALA A 170 -6.41 9.02 -25.04
C ALA A 170 -7.53 9.11 -26.11
N ALA A 171 -8.78 8.84 -25.72
CA ALA A 171 -9.91 8.92 -26.62
C ALA A 171 -10.09 10.33 -27.22
N VAL A 172 -10.03 11.38 -26.38
CA VAL A 172 -10.15 12.77 -26.84
C VAL A 172 -9.04 13.14 -27.83
N VAL A 173 -7.78 12.83 -27.47
CA VAL A 173 -6.63 13.14 -28.33
C VAL A 173 -6.68 12.37 -29.66
N CYS A 174 -7.13 11.12 -29.65
CA CYS A 174 -7.27 10.33 -30.87
C CYS A 174 -8.39 10.86 -31.76
N MET A 175 -9.54 11.24 -31.20
CA MET A 175 -10.66 11.80 -31.98
C MET A 175 -10.34 13.17 -32.61
N GLU A 176 -9.47 13.95 -31.99
CA GLU A 176 -9.05 15.26 -32.52
C GLU A 176 -7.96 15.16 -33.60
N ARG A 177 -7.36 13.98 -33.80
CA ARG A 177 -6.20 13.77 -34.69
C ARG A 177 -6.44 12.66 -35.67
N GLY A 178 -5.94 12.85 -36.88
CA GLY A 178 -5.88 11.77 -37.87
C GLY A 178 -4.79 10.75 -37.54
N LEU A 179 -4.93 9.56 -38.12
CA LEU A 179 -4.00 8.44 -37.92
C LEU A 179 -2.55 8.81 -38.23
N ASP A 180 -2.33 9.56 -39.31
CA ASP A 180 -1.00 10.00 -39.71
C ASP A 180 -0.32 10.85 -38.64
N ALA A 181 -1.05 11.78 -38.02
CA ALA A 181 -0.53 12.64 -36.96
C ALA A 181 -0.12 11.84 -35.69
N ILE A 182 -0.82 10.74 -35.43
CA ILE A 182 -0.51 9.84 -34.30
C ILE A 182 0.69 8.94 -34.63
N LEU A 183 0.77 8.42 -35.87
CA LEU A 183 1.84 7.52 -36.31
C LEU A 183 3.17 8.25 -36.52
N VAL A 184 3.17 9.51 -36.96
CA VAL A 184 4.38 10.35 -37.10
C VAL A 184 5.09 10.54 -35.74
N ALA A 185 4.39 10.38 -34.63
CA ALA A 185 4.99 10.33 -33.31
C ALA A 185 5.90 9.10 -33.07
N ARG A 186 6.02 8.15 -34.01
CA ARG A 186 6.91 7.00 -33.94
C ARG A 186 8.38 7.41 -34.11
N PRO A 187 9.31 6.92 -33.27
CA PRO A 187 10.72 7.31 -33.33
C PRO A 187 11.48 6.81 -34.58
N GLU A 188 10.84 6.03 -35.44
CA GLU A 188 11.50 5.33 -36.56
C GLU A 188 11.50 6.08 -37.89
N SER A 189 10.68 7.12 -38.06
CA SER A 189 10.68 7.93 -39.29
C SER A 189 11.75 9.03 -39.21
N ARG A 190 12.98 8.66 -39.51
CA ARG A 190 14.19 9.50 -39.39
C ARG A 190 14.33 10.61 -40.45
N GLN A 191 13.35 10.89 -41.27
CA GLN A 191 13.54 11.80 -42.38
C GLN A 191 13.07 13.27 -42.18
N ASN A 192 12.36 13.57 -41.07
CA ASN A 192 12.00 14.96 -40.75
C ASN A 192 12.08 15.26 -39.25
N ASP A 193 13.28 15.17 -38.70
CA ASP A 193 13.53 15.15 -37.25
C ASP A 193 12.97 16.34 -36.45
N ARG A 194 12.84 17.51 -37.05
CA ARG A 194 12.34 18.71 -36.33
C ARG A 194 10.81 18.71 -36.24
N HIS A 195 10.13 18.47 -37.35
CA HIS A 195 8.66 18.50 -37.39
C HIS A 195 8.07 17.37 -36.54
N SER A 196 8.63 16.18 -36.63
CA SER A 196 8.22 15.03 -35.81
C SER A 196 8.52 15.18 -34.33
N ALA A 197 9.57 15.94 -33.96
CA ALA A 197 9.88 16.27 -32.58
C ALA A 197 8.85 17.27 -32.00
N GLU A 198 8.46 18.29 -32.76
CA GLU A 198 7.46 19.27 -32.36
C GLU A 198 6.08 18.62 -32.20
N GLU A 199 5.67 17.77 -33.12
CA GLU A 199 4.39 17.02 -33.03
C GLU A 199 4.36 16.09 -31.81
N ARG A 200 5.46 15.42 -31.47
CA ARG A 200 5.55 14.62 -30.24
C ARG A 200 5.42 15.45 -28.96
N ILE A 201 6.02 16.65 -28.97
CA ILE A 201 5.92 17.57 -27.82
C ILE A 201 4.47 18.06 -27.66
N ARG A 202 3.81 18.45 -28.76
CA ARG A 202 2.40 18.86 -28.77
C ARG A 202 1.48 17.71 -28.31
N LEU A 203 1.67 16.51 -28.83
CA LEU A 203 0.88 15.35 -28.41
C LEU A 203 0.98 15.11 -26.88
N ARG A 204 2.18 15.17 -26.34
CA ARG A 204 2.40 15.01 -24.89
C ARG A 204 1.79 16.14 -24.07
N SER A 205 1.80 17.39 -24.61
CA SER A 205 1.20 18.52 -23.92
C SER A 205 -0.32 18.42 -23.88
N ASP A 206 -0.93 17.97 -24.96
CA ASP A 206 -2.38 17.79 -25.07
C ASP A 206 -2.88 16.67 -24.16
N PHE A 207 -2.15 15.55 -24.11
CA PHE A 207 -2.45 14.50 -23.13
C PHE A 207 -2.41 15.02 -21.70
N ARG A 208 -1.38 15.76 -21.33
CA ARG A 208 -1.29 16.33 -19.97
C ARG A 208 -2.41 17.33 -19.68
N HIS A 209 -2.77 18.15 -20.66
CA HIS A 209 -3.84 19.13 -20.51
C HIS A 209 -5.19 18.44 -20.30
N ASN A 210 -5.50 17.43 -21.11
CA ASN A 210 -6.77 16.69 -21.01
C ASN A 210 -6.87 15.79 -19.76
N MET A 211 -5.73 15.40 -19.17
CA MET A 211 -5.72 14.68 -17.89
C MET A 211 -5.90 15.62 -16.67
N ALA A 212 -5.68 16.93 -16.85
CA ALA A 212 -5.77 17.92 -15.77
C ALA A 212 -7.17 18.56 -15.63
N GLN A 213 -8.05 18.37 -16.60
CA GLN A 213 -9.45 18.78 -16.58
C GLN A 213 -10.35 17.69 -15.98
#